data_940fe92c462686daf7deede131449ed0
#
_entry.id   940fe92c462686daf7deede131449ed0
#
_cell.length_a   1.000
_cell.length_b   1.000
_cell.length_c   1.000
_cell.angle_alpha   90.00
_cell.angle_beta   90.00
_cell.angle_gamma   90.00
#
_symmetry.space_group_name_H-M   'P 1'
#
loop_
_entity.id
_entity.type
_entity.pdbx_description
1 polymer ?
#
loop_
_entity_poly.entity_id
_entity_poly.type
_entity_poly.pdbx_seq_one_letter_code
_entity_poly.pdbx_strand_id
1 'polypeptide(L)'
;QAKDLAGKAAVFKVKVHEIKKKELPEINDEFAQDVSEFDTLDEYKEDVKKGIAEQKEKAVRQEKQEKIIRQIVENAEMDIPDPMVVTQTRQMMDQFAQQMQSNGLSMAQYYQFTGLTPDGLLEQMKPQAQKNIENRLVLEAIATAEGITASEEEVEKEFANIAERYGLTVDKVKEIFADEETENIKSDIAAQKALDMITEAAVEVPVTEVEATVEDAES
;
A
#
# COMPACT_ATOMS: atom_id res chain seq x y z
N GLN A 1 12.82 23.68 -32.17
CA GLN A 1 13.39 25.04 -32.06
C GLN A 1 13.88 25.46 -33.44
N ALA A 2 13.32 26.57 -33.96
CA ALA A 2 13.63 27.10 -35.28
C ALA A 2 15.04 27.74 -35.25
N LYS A 3 16.00 27.09 -35.86
CA LYS A 3 17.40 27.56 -35.91
C LYS A 3 17.52 28.93 -36.58
N ASP A 4 16.57 29.30 -37.46
CA ASP A 4 16.57 30.56 -38.22
C ASP A 4 16.20 31.80 -37.36
N LEU A 5 15.71 31.59 -36.15
CA LEU A 5 15.31 32.66 -35.21
C LEU A 5 16.30 32.81 -34.04
N ALA A 6 17.30 31.92 -33.95
CA ALA A 6 18.28 31.96 -32.88
C ALA A 6 19.12 33.26 -32.94
N GLY A 7 19.16 33.99 -31.85
CA GLY A 7 19.95 35.23 -31.75
C GLY A 7 19.33 36.48 -32.36
N LYS A 8 18.11 36.41 -32.94
CA LYS A 8 17.40 37.59 -33.47
C LYS A 8 16.51 38.22 -32.42
N ALA A 9 16.46 39.54 -32.38
CA ALA A 9 15.54 40.29 -31.51
C ALA A 9 14.10 40.09 -32.00
N ALA A 10 13.23 39.59 -31.11
CA ALA A 10 11.81 39.39 -31.37
C ALA A 10 10.96 40.31 -30.51
N VAL A 11 9.93 40.90 -31.09
CA VAL A 11 8.93 41.73 -30.39
C VAL A 11 7.61 41.00 -30.39
N PHE A 12 7.10 40.68 -29.21
CA PHE A 12 5.82 40.06 -29.03
C PHE A 12 4.78 41.14 -28.64
N LYS A 13 3.73 41.31 -29.46
CA LYS A 13 2.59 42.13 -29.11
C LYS A 13 1.53 41.26 -28.43
N VAL A 14 1.42 41.37 -27.11
CA VAL A 14 0.45 40.63 -26.32
C VAL A 14 -0.75 41.50 -25.99
N LYS A 15 -1.95 40.99 -26.27
CA LYS A 15 -3.22 41.58 -25.86
C LYS A 15 -3.82 40.67 -24.79
N VAL A 16 -3.92 41.17 -23.57
CA VAL A 16 -4.61 40.45 -22.48
C VAL A 16 -6.13 40.58 -22.74
N HIS A 17 -6.78 39.45 -22.89
CA HIS A 17 -8.25 39.41 -23.14
C HIS A 17 -9.04 39.25 -21.84
N GLU A 18 -8.49 38.52 -20.87
CA GLU A 18 -9.17 38.21 -19.62
C GLU A 18 -8.12 37.99 -18.51
N ILE A 19 -8.39 38.47 -17.33
CA ILE A 19 -7.61 38.19 -16.11
C ILE A 19 -8.59 37.47 -15.17
N LYS A 20 -8.33 36.21 -14.89
CA LYS A 20 -9.07 35.38 -13.91
C LYS A 20 -8.35 35.36 -12.61
N LYS A 21 -9.04 35.68 -11.53
CA LYS A 21 -8.56 35.53 -10.16
C LYS A 21 -9.27 34.34 -9.53
N LYS A 22 -8.51 33.45 -8.91
CA LYS A 22 -9.10 32.36 -8.13
C LYS A 22 -9.58 32.93 -6.80
N GLU A 23 -10.88 32.92 -6.60
CA GLU A 23 -11.51 33.25 -5.31
C GLU A 23 -11.95 31.94 -4.66
N LEU A 24 -11.58 31.76 -3.39
CA LEU A 24 -12.02 30.60 -2.61
C LEU A 24 -13.35 30.96 -1.94
N PRO A 25 -14.31 30.03 -1.86
CA PRO A 25 -15.55 30.25 -1.14
C PRO A 25 -15.28 30.44 0.36
N GLU A 26 -16.16 31.13 1.07
CA GLU A 26 -16.14 31.19 2.51
C GLU A 26 -16.43 29.81 3.10
N ILE A 27 -15.69 29.44 4.14
CA ILE A 27 -15.87 28.17 4.83
C ILE A 27 -17.00 28.32 5.84
N ASN A 28 -18.23 28.01 5.37
CA ASN A 28 -19.48 28.10 6.12
C ASN A 28 -20.35 26.86 5.84
N ASP A 29 -21.59 26.84 6.31
CA ASP A 29 -22.52 25.72 6.13
C ASP A 29 -22.86 25.50 4.64
N GLU A 30 -23.00 26.57 3.87
CA GLU A 30 -23.25 26.48 2.42
C GLU A 30 -22.08 25.78 1.70
N PHE A 31 -20.84 26.08 2.09
CA PHE A 31 -19.67 25.36 1.59
C PHE A 31 -19.70 23.87 1.97
N ALA A 32 -20.11 23.52 3.20
CA ALA A 32 -20.19 22.13 3.63
C ALA A 32 -21.23 21.34 2.80
N GLN A 33 -22.38 21.94 2.51
CA GLN A 33 -23.42 21.36 1.64
C GLN A 33 -22.97 21.17 0.19
N ASP A 34 -22.14 22.09 -0.33
CA ASP A 34 -21.63 22.02 -1.70
C ASP A 34 -20.58 20.92 -1.92
N VAL A 35 -19.77 20.61 -0.89
CA VAL A 35 -18.62 19.69 -1.01
C VAL A 35 -18.80 18.35 -0.30
N SER A 36 -19.90 18.18 0.44
CA SER A 36 -20.15 16.98 1.25
C SER A 36 -21.65 16.68 1.35
N GLU A 37 -21.99 15.60 2.05
CA GLU A 37 -23.38 15.20 2.35
C GLU A 37 -23.90 15.81 3.68
N PHE A 38 -23.11 16.69 4.32
CA PHE A 38 -23.46 17.29 5.61
C PHE A 38 -24.14 18.63 5.47
N ASP A 39 -25.09 18.91 6.33
CA ASP A 39 -25.86 20.17 6.32
C ASP A 39 -25.12 21.33 6.97
N THR A 40 -24.18 21.03 7.90
CA THR A 40 -23.45 22.04 8.66
C THR A 40 -21.94 21.86 8.54
N LEU A 41 -21.21 22.97 8.64
CA LEU A 41 -19.76 22.96 8.64
C LEU A 41 -19.17 22.19 9.84
N ASP A 42 -19.85 22.19 10.98
CA ASP A 42 -19.37 21.51 12.17
C ASP A 42 -19.49 19.98 12.03
N GLU A 43 -20.57 19.47 11.44
CA GLU A 43 -20.70 18.04 11.10
C GLU A 43 -19.61 17.61 10.10
N TYR A 44 -19.38 18.40 9.06
CA TYR A 44 -18.32 18.14 8.08
C TYR A 44 -16.93 18.12 8.74
N LYS A 45 -16.64 19.07 9.64
CA LYS A 45 -15.37 19.08 10.39
C LYS A 45 -15.21 17.86 11.30
N GLU A 46 -16.28 17.42 11.96
CA GLU A 46 -16.23 16.22 12.80
C GLU A 46 -15.96 14.97 11.96
N ASP A 47 -16.60 14.83 10.83
CA ASP A 47 -16.34 13.71 9.90
C ASP A 47 -14.90 13.70 9.38
N VAL A 48 -14.41 14.85 8.89
CA VAL A 48 -13.00 15.00 8.46
C VAL A 48 -12.03 14.67 9.60
N LYS A 49 -12.31 15.14 10.81
CA LYS A 49 -11.49 14.85 11.99
C LYS A 49 -11.48 13.36 12.32
N LYS A 50 -12.65 12.71 12.24
CA LYS A 50 -12.78 11.26 12.43
C LYS A 50 -11.99 10.49 11.38
N GLY A 51 -12.14 10.84 10.09
CA GLY A 51 -11.39 10.22 8.98
C GLY A 51 -9.88 10.37 9.14
N ILE A 52 -9.40 11.57 9.54
CA ILE A 52 -7.96 11.78 9.82
C ILE A 52 -7.50 10.95 11.03
N ALA A 53 -8.32 10.84 12.09
CA ALA A 53 -7.98 10.05 13.27
C ALA A 53 -7.87 8.56 12.91
N GLU A 54 -8.84 8.01 12.16
CA GLU A 54 -8.83 6.63 11.69
C GLU A 54 -7.63 6.33 10.77
N GLN A 55 -7.30 7.26 9.86
CA GLN A 55 -6.11 7.11 9.00
C GLN A 55 -4.81 7.11 9.81
N LYS A 56 -4.69 8.00 10.80
CA LYS A 56 -3.51 8.05 11.67
C LYS A 56 -3.39 6.79 12.53
N GLU A 57 -4.49 6.34 13.11
CA GLU A 57 -4.51 5.11 13.92
C GLU A 57 -4.09 3.90 13.09
N LYS A 58 -4.62 3.79 11.86
CA LYS A 58 -4.21 2.74 10.92
C LYS A 58 -2.73 2.82 10.55
N ALA A 59 -2.21 4.01 10.27
CA ALA A 59 -0.80 4.21 9.96
C ALA A 59 0.11 3.84 11.13
N VAL A 60 -0.22 4.28 12.35
CA VAL A 60 0.53 3.93 13.57
C VAL A 60 0.49 2.41 13.82
N ARG A 61 -0.67 1.77 13.63
CA ARG A 61 -0.78 0.31 13.77
C ARG A 61 0.11 -0.42 12.76
N GLN A 62 0.13 0.02 11.50
CA GLN A 62 0.98 -0.57 10.46
C GLN A 62 2.46 -0.40 10.79
N GLU A 63 2.89 0.79 11.20
CA GLU A 63 4.27 1.06 11.61
C GLU A 63 4.68 0.18 12.80
N LYS A 64 3.80 0.05 13.80
CA LYS A 64 4.00 -0.85 14.94
C LYS A 64 4.17 -2.30 14.48
N GLN A 65 3.30 -2.79 13.61
CA GLN A 65 3.36 -4.14 13.04
C GLN A 65 4.67 -4.37 12.29
N GLU A 66 5.09 -3.43 11.45
CA GLU A 66 6.35 -3.52 10.70
C GLU A 66 7.58 -3.58 11.63
N LYS A 67 7.60 -2.75 12.68
CA LYS A 67 8.69 -2.78 13.68
C LYS A 67 8.75 -4.11 14.43
N ILE A 68 7.60 -4.65 14.84
CA ILE A 68 7.50 -5.93 15.54
C ILE A 68 8.01 -7.07 14.64
N ILE A 69 7.48 -7.16 13.41
CA ILE A 69 7.89 -8.23 12.47
C ILE A 69 9.39 -8.15 12.21
N ARG A 70 9.93 -6.94 11.96
CA ARG A 70 11.37 -6.75 11.74
C ARG A 70 12.20 -7.32 12.88
N GLN A 71 11.86 -7.01 14.13
CA GLN A 71 12.57 -7.52 15.29
C GLN A 71 12.49 -9.05 15.41
N ILE A 72 11.36 -9.65 15.06
CA ILE A 72 11.21 -11.10 15.08
C ILE A 72 12.04 -11.75 13.97
N VAL A 73 11.99 -11.20 12.76
CA VAL A 73 12.78 -11.68 11.60
C VAL A 73 14.28 -11.61 11.88
N GLU A 74 14.77 -10.53 12.47
CA GLU A 74 16.18 -10.36 12.85
C GLU A 74 16.67 -11.43 13.84
N ASN A 75 15.77 -12.01 14.65
CA ASN A 75 16.06 -13.07 15.60
C ASN A 75 15.72 -14.47 15.07
N ALA A 76 15.20 -14.60 13.86
CA ALA A 76 14.84 -15.86 13.24
C ALA A 76 15.97 -16.38 12.35
N GLU A 77 16.19 -17.68 12.38
CA GLU A 77 17.08 -18.36 11.44
C GLU A 77 16.25 -19.03 10.35
N MET A 78 16.48 -18.66 9.09
CA MET A 78 15.79 -19.26 7.95
C MET A 78 16.70 -19.32 6.74
N ASP A 79 16.52 -20.35 5.91
CA ASP A 79 17.20 -20.48 4.62
C ASP A 79 16.16 -20.33 3.51
N ILE A 80 16.30 -19.27 2.71
CA ILE A 80 15.37 -18.95 1.63
C ILE A 80 16.03 -19.31 0.30
N PRO A 81 15.54 -20.34 -0.41
CA PRO A 81 16.08 -20.70 -1.72
C PRO A 81 15.88 -19.61 -2.76
N ASP A 82 16.91 -19.33 -3.58
CA ASP A 82 16.83 -18.37 -4.68
C ASP A 82 15.58 -18.49 -5.57
N PRO A 83 15.10 -19.71 -5.94
CA PRO A 83 13.88 -19.83 -6.73
C PRO A 83 12.64 -19.22 -6.09
N MET A 84 12.53 -19.21 -4.75
CA MET A 84 11.43 -18.56 -4.04
C MET A 84 11.50 -17.05 -4.23
N VAL A 85 12.69 -16.46 -4.07
CA VAL A 85 12.91 -15.02 -4.26
C VAL A 85 12.58 -14.62 -5.70
N VAL A 86 13.03 -15.40 -6.69
CA VAL A 86 12.73 -15.13 -8.11
C VAL A 86 11.23 -15.19 -8.39
N THR A 87 10.51 -16.18 -7.85
CA THR A 87 9.07 -16.32 -8.03
C THR A 87 8.32 -15.14 -7.39
N GLN A 88 8.65 -14.80 -6.16
CA GLN A 88 8.06 -13.66 -5.44
C GLN A 88 8.32 -12.34 -6.17
N THR A 89 9.56 -12.14 -6.66
CA THR A 89 9.91 -10.94 -7.42
C THR A 89 9.08 -10.79 -8.69
N ARG A 90 8.84 -11.90 -9.42
CA ARG A 90 7.97 -11.90 -10.61
C ARG A 90 6.52 -11.57 -10.26
N GLN A 91 5.98 -12.14 -9.21
CA GLN A 91 4.62 -11.82 -8.74
C GLN A 91 4.48 -10.33 -8.37
N MET A 92 5.47 -9.78 -7.67
CA MET A 92 5.50 -8.34 -7.36
C MET A 92 5.55 -7.48 -8.63
N MET A 93 6.33 -7.90 -9.63
CA MET A 93 6.40 -7.20 -10.91
C MET A 93 5.07 -7.21 -11.67
N ASP A 94 4.38 -8.35 -11.67
CA ASP A 94 3.06 -8.49 -12.30
C ASP A 94 2.02 -7.61 -11.59
N GLN A 95 2.03 -7.57 -10.26
CA GLN A 95 1.17 -6.69 -9.47
C GLN A 95 1.47 -5.21 -9.75
N PHE A 96 2.74 -4.84 -9.83
CA PHE A 96 3.16 -3.49 -10.18
C PHE A 96 2.71 -3.10 -11.58
N ALA A 97 2.82 -4.00 -12.55
CA ALA A 97 2.35 -3.78 -13.91
C ALA A 97 0.83 -3.56 -13.98
N GLN A 98 0.06 -4.35 -13.23
CA GLN A 98 -1.40 -4.19 -13.12
C GLN A 98 -1.77 -2.84 -12.47
N GLN A 99 -1.07 -2.45 -11.41
CA GLN A 99 -1.30 -1.17 -10.76
C GLN A 99 -0.97 0.01 -11.68
N MET A 100 0.14 -0.06 -12.43
CA MET A 100 0.47 0.95 -13.43
C MET A 100 -0.62 1.05 -14.51
N GLN A 101 -1.10 -0.08 -15.00
CA GLN A 101 -2.17 -0.12 -16.00
C GLN A 101 -3.48 0.49 -15.47
N SER A 102 -3.85 0.22 -14.23
CA SER A 102 -5.02 0.82 -13.57
C SER A 102 -4.91 2.35 -13.45
N ASN A 103 -3.69 2.86 -13.31
CA ASN A 103 -3.40 4.30 -13.30
C ASN A 103 -3.22 4.89 -14.72
N GLY A 104 -3.50 4.12 -15.77
CA GLY A 104 -3.41 4.56 -17.17
C GLY A 104 -1.97 4.64 -17.71
N LEU A 105 -0.99 4.02 -17.05
CA LEU A 105 0.41 4.00 -17.45
C LEU A 105 0.82 2.59 -17.87
N SER A 106 1.44 2.44 -19.04
CA SER A 106 2.00 1.16 -19.45
C SER A 106 3.43 0.96 -18.89
N MET A 107 3.85 -0.29 -18.70
CA MET A 107 5.24 -0.61 -18.32
C MET A 107 6.26 -0.05 -19.31
N ALA A 108 5.95 0.00 -20.61
CA ALA A 108 6.82 0.58 -21.63
C ALA A 108 7.05 2.09 -21.38
N GLN A 109 5.99 2.84 -21.05
CA GLN A 109 6.10 4.25 -20.69
C GLN A 109 6.88 4.44 -19.39
N TYR A 110 6.63 3.59 -18.38
CA TYR A 110 7.38 3.61 -17.13
C TYR A 110 8.90 3.45 -17.37
N TYR A 111 9.32 2.44 -18.15
CA TYR A 111 10.73 2.25 -18.50
C TYR A 111 11.32 3.41 -19.31
N GLN A 112 10.52 4.01 -20.19
CA GLN A 112 10.96 5.19 -20.96
C GLN A 112 11.18 6.41 -20.06
N PHE A 113 10.35 6.63 -19.05
CA PHE A 113 10.46 7.76 -18.12
C PHE A 113 11.58 7.57 -17.09
N THR A 114 11.76 6.36 -16.57
CA THR A 114 12.72 6.08 -15.50
C THR A 114 14.10 5.71 -16.03
N GLY A 115 14.20 5.29 -17.31
CA GLY A 115 15.43 4.76 -17.89
C GLY A 115 15.81 3.35 -17.38
N LEU A 116 14.94 2.71 -16.59
CA LEU A 116 15.15 1.36 -16.11
C LEU A 116 14.92 0.33 -17.21
N THR A 117 15.61 -0.81 -17.09
CA THR A 117 15.30 -2.01 -17.86
C THR A 117 14.42 -2.96 -17.05
N PRO A 118 13.68 -3.90 -17.68
CA PRO A 118 12.94 -4.92 -16.97
C PRO A 118 13.78 -5.70 -15.95
N ASP A 119 15.00 -6.09 -16.34
CA ASP A 119 15.94 -6.79 -15.45
C ASP A 119 16.41 -5.89 -14.31
N GLY A 120 16.65 -4.60 -14.58
CA GLY A 120 17.03 -3.63 -13.54
C GLY A 120 15.91 -3.43 -12.50
N LEU A 121 14.66 -3.41 -12.93
CA LEU A 121 13.52 -3.34 -12.02
C LEU A 121 13.38 -4.63 -11.20
N LEU A 122 13.56 -5.80 -11.80
CA LEU A 122 13.56 -7.08 -11.08
C LEU A 122 14.64 -7.11 -9.98
N GLU A 123 15.88 -6.67 -10.30
CA GLU A 123 16.96 -6.62 -9.30
C GLU A 123 16.64 -5.66 -8.15
N GLN A 124 16.01 -4.52 -8.42
CA GLN A 124 15.56 -3.58 -7.38
C GLN A 124 14.45 -4.15 -6.48
N MET A 125 13.60 -5.02 -7.03
CA MET A 125 12.51 -5.62 -6.27
C MET A 125 12.93 -6.84 -5.42
N LYS A 126 14.05 -7.50 -5.73
CA LYS A 126 14.54 -8.69 -5.01
C LYS A 126 14.66 -8.52 -3.50
N PRO A 127 15.28 -7.44 -2.97
CA PRO A 127 15.39 -7.26 -1.52
C PRO A 127 14.02 -7.18 -0.84
N GLN A 128 13.06 -6.52 -1.47
CA GLN A 128 11.71 -6.44 -0.92
C GLN A 128 10.97 -7.78 -1.03
N ALA A 129 11.18 -8.53 -2.12
CA ALA A 129 10.63 -9.88 -2.28
C ALA A 129 11.16 -10.82 -1.19
N GLN A 130 12.44 -10.74 -0.88
CA GLN A 130 13.04 -11.51 0.20
C GLN A 130 12.41 -11.16 1.56
N LYS A 131 12.29 -9.87 1.90
CA LYS A 131 11.62 -9.42 3.12
C LYS A 131 10.17 -9.90 3.22
N ASN A 132 9.44 -9.89 2.11
CA ASN A 132 8.07 -10.39 2.08
C ASN A 132 8.00 -11.89 2.39
N ILE A 133 8.95 -12.69 1.87
CA ILE A 133 9.06 -14.11 2.16
C ILE A 133 9.41 -14.34 3.63
N GLU A 134 10.41 -13.62 4.16
CA GLU A 134 10.83 -13.68 5.56
C GLU A 134 9.67 -13.42 6.51
N ASN A 135 8.96 -12.31 6.29
CA ASN A 135 7.79 -11.93 7.08
C ASN A 135 6.71 -13.01 7.05
N ARG A 136 6.40 -13.53 5.85
CA ARG A 136 5.39 -14.57 5.68
C ARG A 136 5.76 -15.86 6.39
N LEU A 137 6.99 -16.35 6.22
CA LEU A 137 7.46 -17.58 6.86
C LEU A 137 7.43 -17.48 8.39
N VAL A 138 7.82 -16.33 8.94
CA VAL A 138 7.75 -16.07 10.38
C VAL A 138 6.31 -16.11 10.89
N LEU A 139 5.39 -15.45 10.22
CA LEU A 139 3.99 -15.41 10.62
C LEU A 139 3.32 -16.79 10.50
N GLU A 140 3.62 -17.55 9.44
CA GLU A 140 3.16 -18.93 9.28
C GLU A 140 3.70 -19.85 10.38
N ALA A 141 4.98 -19.68 10.77
CA ALA A 141 5.57 -20.43 11.86
C ALA A 141 4.92 -20.09 13.21
N ILE A 142 4.66 -18.81 13.48
CA ILE A 142 3.95 -18.36 14.69
C ILE A 142 2.52 -18.91 14.69
N ALA A 143 1.79 -18.80 13.59
CA ALA A 143 0.43 -19.32 13.47
C ALA A 143 0.39 -20.83 13.77
N THR A 144 1.37 -21.58 13.26
CA THR A 144 1.49 -23.02 13.51
C THR A 144 1.81 -23.32 14.97
N ALA A 145 2.77 -22.61 15.57
CA ALA A 145 3.19 -22.81 16.95
C ALA A 145 2.08 -22.51 17.96
N GLU A 146 1.30 -21.46 17.69
CA GLU A 146 0.17 -21.04 18.55
C GLU A 146 -1.15 -21.73 18.20
N GLY A 147 -1.17 -22.61 17.18
CA GLY A 147 -2.38 -23.32 16.74
C GLY A 147 -3.45 -22.40 16.14
N ILE A 148 -3.04 -21.27 15.55
CA ILE A 148 -3.93 -20.30 14.92
C ILE A 148 -4.36 -20.83 13.56
N THR A 149 -5.65 -20.96 13.35
CA THR A 149 -6.26 -21.41 12.08
C THR A 149 -7.36 -20.47 11.65
N ALA A 150 -7.64 -20.47 10.37
CA ALA A 150 -8.82 -19.79 9.82
C ALA A 150 -10.07 -20.66 10.02
N SER A 151 -11.16 -20.04 10.48
CA SER A 151 -12.47 -20.69 10.53
C SER A 151 -13.15 -20.61 9.15
N GLU A 152 -14.14 -21.49 8.93
CA GLU A 152 -14.94 -21.42 7.70
C GLU A 152 -15.67 -20.09 7.54
N GLU A 153 -16.10 -19.48 8.66
CA GLU A 153 -16.77 -18.19 8.65
C GLU A 153 -15.84 -17.04 8.23
N GLU A 154 -14.56 -17.08 8.64
CA GLU A 154 -13.55 -16.10 8.22
C GLU A 154 -13.22 -16.24 6.73
N VAL A 155 -13.14 -17.47 6.21
CA VAL A 155 -12.94 -17.74 4.79
C VAL A 155 -14.13 -17.24 3.95
N GLU A 156 -15.36 -17.52 4.39
CA GLU A 156 -16.56 -17.00 3.74
C GLU A 156 -16.60 -15.48 3.69
N LYS A 157 -16.21 -14.83 4.78
CA LYS A 157 -16.11 -13.37 4.83
C LYS A 157 -15.07 -12.83 3.85
N GLU A 158 -13.93 -13.50 3.70
CA GLU A 158 -12.91 -13.09 2.74
C GLU A 158 -13.39 -13.29 1.30
N PHE A 159 -14.10 -14.38 1.00
CA PHE A 159 -14.75 -14.53 -0.30
C PHE A 159 -15.77 -13.42 -0.59
N ALA A 160 -16.51 -12.97 0.43
CA ALA A 160 -17.44 -11.85 0.29
C ALA A 160 -16.69 -10.53 0.01
N ASN A 161 -15.58 -10.27 0.69
CA ASN A 161 -14.72 -9.10 0.45
C ASN A 161 -14.15 -9.10 -0.98
N ILE A 162 -13.69 -10.26 -1.46
CA ILE A 162 -13.19 -10.43 -2.82
C ILE A 162 -14.32 -10.18 -3.83
N ALA A 163 -15.49 -10.77 -3.60
CA ALA A 163 -16.66 -10.61 -4.46
C ALA A 163 -17.07 -9.13 -4.60
N GLU A 164 -17.13 -8.40 -3.50
CA GLU A 164 -17.44 -6.97 -3.48
C GLU A 164 -16.39 -6.15 -4.25
N ARG A 165 -15.10 -6.40 -4.01
CA ARG A 165 -13.98 -5.69 -4.67
C ARG A 165 -13.99 -5.84 -6.18
N TYR A 166 -14.35 -7.02 -6.67
CA TYR A 166 -14.35 -7.32 -8.11
C TYR A 166 -15.72 -7.26 -8.77
N GLY A 167 -16.77 -6.92 -8.03
CA GLY A 167 -18.15 -6.86 -8.55
C GLY A 167 -18.68 -8.26 -8.97
N LEU A 168 -18.26 -9.31 -8.27
CA LEU A 168 -18.64 -10.69 -8.52
C LEU A 168 -19.63 -11.17 -7.45
N THR A 169 -20.23 -12.35 -7.69
CA THR A 169 -20.96 -13.07 -6.64
C THR A 169 -20.01 -13.97 -5.85
N VAL A 170 -20.32 -14.25 -4.58
CA VAL A 170 -19.52 -15.15 -3.73
C VAL A 170 -19.39 -16.54 -4.35
N ASP A 171 -20.49 -17.06 -4.93
CA ASP A 171 -20.47 -18.37 -5.61
C ASP A 171 -19.47 -18.40 -6.77
N LYS A 172 -19.40 -17.30 -7.52
CA LYS A 172 -18.45 -17.18 -8.63
C LYS A 172 -17.00 -17.09 -8.18
N VAL A 173 -16.75 -16.42 -7.03
CA VAL A 173 -15.44 -16.40 -6.40
C VAL A 173 -15.05 -17.83 -5.99
N LYS A 174 -15.94 -18.57 -5.34
CA LYS A 174 -15.69 -19.97 -4.95
C LYS A 174 -15.44 -20.91 -6.14
N GLU A 175 -16.09 -20.67 -7.29
CA GLU A 175 -15.83 -21.44 -8.52
C GLU A 175 -14.43 -21.14 -9.11
N ILE A 176 -13.96 -19.90 -8.99
CA ILE A 176 -12.66 -19.47 -9.52
C ILE A 176 -11.53 -19.95 -8.62
N PHE A 177 -11.74 -19.88 -7.30
CA PHE A 177 -10.75 -20.32 -6.32
C PHE A 177 -10.89 -21.81 -6.07
N ALA A 178 -9.97 -22.59 -6.64
CA ALA A 178 -9.86 -24.02 -6.39
C ALA A 178 -9.42 -24.30 -4.93
N ASP A 179 -9.37 -25.58 -4.57
CA ASP A 179 -9.01 -26.00 -3.21
C ASP A 179 -7.64 -25.45 -2.76
N GLU A 180 -6.67 -25.37 -3.67
CA GLU A 180 -5.33 -24.87 -3.38
C GLU A 180 -5.32 -23.37 -3.06
N GLU A 181 -6.05 -22.56 -3.83
CA GLU A 181 -6.21 -21.13 -3.56
C GLU A 181 -6.98 -20.87 -2.26
N THR A 182 -7.94 -21.73 -1.94
CA THR A 182 -8.67 -21.66 -0.66
C THR A 182 -7.75 -21.94 0.53
N GLU A 183 -6.82 -22.88 0.43
CA GLU A 183 -5.82 -23.12 1.46
C GLU A 183 -4.84 -21.94 1.62
N ASN A 184 -4.48 -21.26 0.52
CA ASN A 184 -3.69 -20.04 0.59
C ASN A 184 -4.43 -18.92 1.35
N ILE A 185 -5.74 -18.75 1.10
CA ILE A 185 -6.57 -17.78 1.83
C ILE A 185 -6.62 -18.12 3.32
N LYS A 186 -6.74 -19.41 3.68
CA LYS A 186 -6.70 -19.83 5.08
C LYS A 186 -5.37 -19.52 5.73
N SER A 187 -4.25 -19.74 5.02
CA SER A 187 -2.91 -19.42 5.49
C SER A 187 -2.74 -17.91 5.70
N ASP A 188 -3.24 -17.09 4.75
CA ASP A 188 -3.17 -15.63 4.86
C ASP A 188 -3.99 -15.11 6.05
N ILE A 189 -5.19 -15.66 6.27
CA ILE A 189 -6.02 -15.33 7.45
C ILE A 189 -5.30 -15.72 8.75
N ALA A 190 -4.70 -16.91 8.81
CA ALA A 190 -3.98 -17.36 9.98
C ALA A 190 -2.74 -16.50 10.25
N ALA A 191 -1.99 -16.12 9.21
CA ALA A 191 -0.85 -15.20 9.32
C ALA A 191 -1.29 -13.81 9.80
N GLN A 192 -2.41 -13.29 9.30
CA GLN A 192 -2.95 -12.01 9.78
C GLN A 192 -3.37 -12.07 11.26
N LYS A 193 -4.00 -13.15 11.69
CA LYS A 193 -4.36 -13.36 13.10
C LYS A 193 -3.12 -13.49 13.99
N ALA A 194 -2.07 -14.14 13.51
CA ALA A 194 -0.79 -14.20 14.21
C ALA A 194 -0.17 -12.81 14.36
N LEU A 195 -0.20 -11.99 13.29
CA LEU A 195 0.27 -10.62 13.32
C LEU A 195 -0.52 -9.76 14.32
N ASP A 196 -1.83 -9.89 14.35
CA ASP A 196 -2.68 -9.17 15.30
C ASP A 196 -2.36 -9.59 16.75
N MET A 197 -2.23 -10.89 17.01
CA MET A 197 -1.88 -11.43 18.32
C MET A 197 -0.53 -10.89 18.84
N ILE A 198 0.53 -10.93 18.02
CA ILE A 198 1.84 -10.40 18.42
C ILE A 198 1.83 -8.88 18.59
N THR A 199 1.02 -8.18 17.80
CA THR A 199 0.86 -6.72 17.90
C THR A 199 0.19 -6.31 19.22
N GLU A 200 -0.80 -7.07 19.66
CA GLU A 200 -1.49 -6.87 20.94
C GLU A 200 -0.60 -7.24 22.15
N ALA A 201 0.20 -8.29 22.02
CA ALA A 201 1.12 -8.73 23.06
C ALA A 201 2.37 -7.84 23.19
N ALA A 202 2.69 -7.03 22.19
CA ALA A 202 3.88 -6.20 22.16
C ALA A 202 3.82 -5.05 23.18
N VAL A 203 4.88 -4.91 23.97
CA VAL A 203 5.04 -3.83 24.95
C VAL A 203 5.84 -2.70 24.34
N GLU A 204 5.27 -1.50 24.34
CA GLU A 204 5.95 -0.30 23.86
C GLU A 204 6.98 0.14 24.91
N VAL A 205 8.22 0.33 24.47
CA VAL A 205 9.30 0.88 25.29
C VAL A 205 9.69 2.27 24.76
N PRO A 206 10.10 3.21 25.64
CA PRO A 206 10.60 4.49 25.19
C PRO A 206 11.82 4.32 24.28
N VAL A 207 11.84 5.02 23.15
CA VAL A 207 13.00 5.07 22.25
C VAL A 207 14.16 5.75 23.01
N THR A 208 15.31 5.07 23.12
CA THR A 208 16.50 5.69 23.68
C THR A 208 17.13 6.62 22.64
N GLU A 209 17.76 7.73 23.09
CA GLU A 209 18.38 8.75 22.20
C GLU A 209 19.36 8.17 21.16
N VAL A 210 19.87 6.95 21.39
CA VAL A 210 20.81 6.26 20.50
C VAL A 210 20.09 5.67 19.27
N GLU A 211 18.84 5.23 19.41
CA GLU A 211 18.06 4.69 18.28
C GLU A 211 17.52 5.79 17.38
N ALA A 212 17.18 6.97 17.95
CA ALA A 212 16.70 8.11 17.21
C ALA A 212 17.74 8.69 16.23
N THR A 213 19.03 8.53 16.51
CA THR A 213 20.13 9.04 15.64
C THR A 213 20.42 8.13 14.44
N VAL A 214 19.93 6.91 14.42
CA VAL A 214 20.14 5.94 13.31
C VAL A 214 19.03 6.09 12.26
N GLU A 215 17.80 6.38 12.67
CA GLU A 215 16.68 6.58 11.72
C GLU A 215 16.81 7.88 10.91
N ASP A 216 17.39 8.94 11.48
CA ASP A 216 17.64 10.22 10.78
C ASP A 216 18.82 10.16 9.79
N ALA A 217 19.65 9.12 9.83
CA ALA A 217 20.80 8.95 8.95
C ALA A 217 20.48 8.12 7.67
N GLU A 218 19.32 7.47 7.60
CA GLU A 218 18.87 6.65 6.45
C GLU A 218 17.72 7.31 5.64
N SER A 219 17.38 8.59 5.93
CA SER A 219 16.30 9.31 5.23
C SER A 219 16.80 10.17 4.07
#